data_4464787ada9644d21c93c1dc91269d90
#
_entry.id   4464787ada9644d21c93c1dc91269d90
#
_cell.length_a   1.000
_cell.length_b   1.000
_cell.length_c   1.000
_cell.angle_alpha   90.00
_cell.angle_beta   90.00
_cell.angle_gamma   90.00
#
_symmetry.space_group_name_H-M   'P 1'
#
loop_
_entity.id
_entity.type
_entity.pdbx_description
1 polymer ?
#
loop_
_entity_poly.entity_id
_entity_poly.type
_entity_poly.pdbx_seq_one_letter_code
_entity_poly.pdbx_strand_id
1 'polypeptide(L)'
;MCIRDSDGAAALLLMTREKANELELEIHATVVGQSSYANEPEWFTTAPIGAIDKVLEKSSLKVDDIDLWEINEAFAVVPMSVINNFDLDQSKVNVNGGGIALGHPIGASGARILTTLIYAMKKRGVKRGLATLCIGGGEASALVIER
;
A
#
# COMPACT_ATOMS: atom_id res chain seq x y z
N MET A 1 -15.94 -17.62 3.42
CA MET A 1 -14.55 -17.24 3.06
C MET A 1 -13.81 -18.53 2.76
N CYS A 2 -13.23 -18.67 1.60
CA CYS A 2 -12.55 -19.89 1.18
C CYS A 2 -11.05 -19.82 1.55
N ILE A 3 -10.40 -20.96 1.76
CA ILE A 3 -8.95 -21.08 2.02
C ILE A 3 -8.14 -20.21 1.03
N ARG A 4 -8.50 -20.27 -0.26
CA ARG A 4 -7.90 -19.45 -1.31
C ARG A 4 -7.91 -17.94 -0.99
N ASP A 5 -8.97 -17.45 -0.34
CA ASP A 5 -9.17 -16.02 -0.14
C ASP A 5 -8.54 -15.52 1.16
N SER A 6 -8.35 -16.40 2.14
CA SER A 6 -8.01 -16.01 3.53
C SER A 6 -6.74 -16.63 4.10
N ASP A 7 -6.22 -17.71 3.50
CA ASP A 7 -4.99 -18.32 3.97
C ASP A 7 -3.80 -17.70 3.23
N GLY A 8 -2.86 -17.14 3.98
CA GLY A 8 -1.67 -16.52 3.40
C GLY A 8 -0.74 -16.00 4.47
N ALA A 9 0.53 -15.84 4.09
CA ALA A 9 1.56 -15.25 4.92
C ALA A 9 2.48 -14.36 4.08
N ALA A 10 3.01 -13.32 4.70
CA ALA A 10 4.03 -12.46 4.12
C ALA A 10 4.95 -11.97 5.24
N ALA A 11 6.22 -11.74 4.93
CA ALA A 11 7.19 -11.24 5.87
C ALA A 11 8.05 -10.13 5.24
N LEU A 12 8.35 -9.12 6.04
CA LEU A 12 9.24 -8.02 5.71
C LEU A 12 10.26 -7.86 6.83
N LEU A 13 11.52 -7.69 6.48
CA LEU A 13 12.57 -7.35 7.43
C LEU A 13 12.72 -5.83 7.47
N LEU A 14 12.44 -5.23 8.62
CA LEU A 14 12.56 -3.79 8.85
C LEU A 14 13.66 -3.50 9.85
N MET A 15 14.45 -2.48 9.56
CA MET A 15 15.51 -1.99 10.44
C MET A 15 15.89 -0.57 10.06
N THR A 16 16.72 0.07 10.86
CA THR A 16 17.29 1.35 10.48
C THR A 16 18.31 1.19 9.35
N ARG A 17 18.54 2.26 8.61
CA ARG A 17 19.54 2.29 7.52
C ARG A 17 20.95 1.97 8.05
N GLU A 18 21.27 2.48 9.24
CA GLU A 18 22.56 2.25 9.91
C GLU A 18 22.75 0.75 10.18
N LYS A 19 21.69 0.08 10.68
CA LYS A 19 21.74 -1.36 10.97
C LYS A 19 21.85 -2.20 9.70
N ALA A 20 21.15 -1.82 8.64
CA ALA A 20 21.26 -2.50 7.35
C ALA A 20 22.70 -2.39 6.78
N ASN A 21 23.31 -1.22 6.88
CA ASN A 21 24.69 -1.00 6.44
C ASN A 21 25.70 -1.77 7.29
N GLU A 22 25.51 -1.80 8.63
CA GLU A 22 26.36 -2.60 9.54
C GLU A 22 26.35 -4.09 9.19
N LEU A 23 25.18 -4.60 8.75
CA LEU A 23 24.98 -5.98 8.38
C LEU A 23 25.24 -6.27 6.89
N GLU A 24 25.68 -5.27 6.13
CA GLU A 24 25.93 -5.35 4.68
C GLU A 24 24.71 -5.87 3.87
N LEU A 25 23.49 -5.50 4.30
CA LEU A 25 22.25 -5.94 3.65
C LEU A 25 21.82 -4.98 2.54
N GLU A 26 21.31 -5.55 1.44
CA GLU A 26 20.67 -4.76 0.37
C GLU A 26 19.39 -4.08 0.89
N ILE A 27 19.34 -2.77 0.81
CA ILE A 27 18.14 -2.00 1.14
C ILE A 27 17.25 -1.95 -0.10
N HIS A 28 16.13 -2.68 -0.06
CA HIS A 28 15.19 -2.72 -1.18
C HIS A 28 14.35 -1.45 -1.32
N ALA A 29 13.96 -0.85 -0.19
CA ALA A 29 13.23 0.42 -0.13
C ALA A 29 13.37 1.07 1.24
N THR A 30 13.11 2.36 1.32
CA THR A 30 13.06 3.14 2.55
C THR A 30 11.64 3.65 2.78
N VAL A 31 11.13 3.55 4.01
CA VAL A 31 9.85 4.15 4.38
C VAL A 31 10.03 5.66 4.47
N VAL A 32 9.29 6.40 3.65
CA VAL A 32 9.31 7.87 3.59
C VAL A 32 8.27 8.47 4.51
N GLY A 33 7.10 7.86 4.57
CA GLY A 33 6.01 8.32 5.42
C GLY A 33 4.98 7.25 5.67
N GLN A 34 4.26 7.43 6.77
CA GLN A 34 3.12 6.58 7.14
C GLN A 34 2.01 7.42 7.77
N SER A 35 0.79 6.96 7.62
CA SER A 35 -0.38 7.56 8.21
C SER A 35 -1.42 6.53 8.58
N SER A 36 -2.33 6.94 9.45
CA SER A 36 -3.61 6.27 9.71
C SER A 36 -4.72 7.30 9.65
N TYR A 37 -5.89 6.86 9.23
CA TYR A 37 -7.10 7.66 9.17
C TYR A 37 -8.29 6.84 9.64
N ALA A 38 -9.32 7.49 10.17
CA ALA A 38 -10.58 6.86 10.53
C ALA A 38 -11.74 7.80 10.19
N ASN A 39 -12.84 7.23 9.75
CA ASN A 39 -14.14 7.85 9.59
C ASN A 39 -15.23 6.93 10.20
N GLU A 40 -16.49 7.20 9.95
CA GLU A 40 -17.59 6.36 10.39
C GLU A 40 -17.43 4.94 9.84
N PRO A 41 -17.68 3.88 10.64
CA PRO A 41 -17.47 2.49 10.23
C PRO A 41 -18.16 2.09 8.92
N GLU A 42 -19.30 2.66 8.63
CA GLU A 42 -20.07 2.40 7.39
C GLU A 42 -19.33 2.89 6.12
N TRP A 43 -18.40 3.84 6.27
CA TRP A 43 -17.60 4.42 5.17
C TRP A 43 -16.18 3.87 5.09
N PHE A 44 -15.90 2.73 5.72
CA PHE A 44 -14.55 2.13 5.75
C PHE A 44 -13.92 1.94 4.36
N THR A 45 -14.72 1.76 3.32
CA THR A 45 -14.23 1.57 1.95
C THR A 45 -13.60 2.82 1.35
N THR A 46 -13.93 4.01 1.86
CA THR A 46 -13.37 5.30 1.44
C THR A 46 -12.29 5.83 2.38
N ALA A 47 -12.11 5.22 3.53
CA ALA A 47 -11.09 5.61 4.52
C ALA A 47 -9.66 5.69 3.94
N PRO A 48 -9.24 4.86 2.95
CA PRO A 48 -7.94 5.00 2.31
C PRO A 48 -7.67 6.38 1.72
N ILE A 49 -8.70 7.10 1.25
CA ILE A 49 -8.55 8.46 0.71
C ILE A 49 -7.94 9.38 1.77
N GLY A 50 -8.53 9.43 2.97
CA GLY A 50 -8.02 10.26 4.05
C GLY A 50 -6.64 9.81 4.59
N ALA A 51 -6.33 8.51 4.51
CA ALA A 51 -5.00 8.02 4.86
C ALA A 51 -3.95 8.47 3.82
N ILE A 52 -4.30 8.42 2.52
CA ILE A 52 -3.43 8.89 1.43
C ILE A 52 -3.17 10.39 1.57
N ASP A 53 -4.21 11.22 1.73
CA ASP A 53 -4.05 12.66 1.92
C ASP A 53 -3.07 12.97 3.05
N LYS A 54 -3.25 12.34 4.21
CA LYS A 54 -2.37 12.51 5.36
C LYS A 54 -0.92 12.08 5.13
N VAL A 55 -0.69 10.96 4.44
CA VAL A 55 0.68 10.51 4.20
C VAL A 55 1.39 11.38 3.17
N LEU A 56 0.70 11.84 2.14
CA LEU A 56 1.24 12.76 1.14
C LEU A 56 1.60 14.10 1.77
N GLU A 57 0.69 14.69 2.55
CA GLU A 57 0.95 15.93 3.30
C GLU A 57 2.17 15.78 4.22
N LYS A 58 2.21 14.73 5.04
CA LYS A 58 3.26 14.45 6.00
C LYS A 58 4.63 14.24 5.36
N SER A 59 4.65 13.70 4.15
CA SER A 59 5.86 13.45 3.37
C SER A 59 6.23 14.60 2.44
N SER A 60 5.41 15.68 2.39
CA SER A 60 5.54 16.80 1.44
C SER A 60 5.56 16.33 -0.02
N LEU A 61 4.74 15.33 -0.33
CA LEU A 61 4.59 14.75 -1.66
C LEU A 61 3.23 15.07 -2.25
N LYS A 62 3.13 15.03 -3.58
CA LYS A 62 1.91 15.12 -4.36
C LYS A 62 1.57 13.76 -4.98
N VAL A 63 0.34 13.63 -5.49
CA VAL A 63 -0.12 12.44 -6.21
C VAL A 63 0.81 12.09 -7.37
N ASP A 64 1.23 13.08 -8.14
CA ASP A 64 2.12 12.92 -9.31
C ASP A 64 3.54 12.46 -8.95
N ASP A 65 3.95 12.58 -7.68
CA ASP A 65 5.25 12.10 -7.21
C ASP A 65 5.26 10.58 -6.96
N ILE A 66 4.10 9.93 -7.03
CA ILE A 66 3.95 8.48 -6.81
C ILE A 66 3.87 7.75 -8.15
N ASP A 67 4.81 6.85 -8.37
CA ASP A 67 4.92 6.10 -9.62
C ASP A 67 4.00 4.88 -9.67
N LEU A 68 3.85 4.16 -8.54
CA LEU A 68 3.01 2.96 -8.43
C LEU A 68 2.18 2.97 -7.14
N TRP A 69 0.99 2.37 -7.25
CA TRP A 69 0.00 2.29 -6.20
C TRP A 69 -0.40 0.84 -5.94
N GLU A 70 -0.29 0.38 -4.71
CA GLU A 70 -0.88 -0.87 -4.24
C GLU A 70 -2.04 -0.54 -3.29
N ILE A 71 -3.25 -0.64 -3.79
CA ILE A 71 -4.49 -0.37 -3.06
C ILE A 71 -5.16 -1.70 -2.79
N ASN A 72 -5.22 -2.13 -1.53
CA ASN A 72 -5.78 -3.44 -1.21
C ASN A 72 -7.24 -3.55 -1.66
N GLU A 73 -7.53 -4.59 -2.43
CA GLU A 73 -8.86 -4.87 -2.99
C GLU A 73 -9.71 -5.72 -2.02
N ALA A 74 -9.99 -5.18 -0.82
CA ALA A 74 -10.93 -5.83 0.08
C ALA A 74 -12.30 -5.99 -0.59
N PHE A 75 -12.70 -4.99 -1.37
CA PHE A 75 -13.82 -4.95 -2.32
C PHE A 75 -13.41 -4.10 -3.52
N ALA A 76 -13.99 -4.34 -4.69
CA ALA A 76 -13.68 -3.56 -5.90
C ALA A 76 -13.91 -2.05 -5.73
N VAL A 77 -14.88 -1.66 -4.92
CA VAL A 77 -15.20 -0.25 -4.64
C VAL A 77 -14.05 0.49 -3.94
N VAL A 78 -13.18 -0.21 -3.20
CA VAL A 78 -12.06 0.43 -2.48
C VAL A 78 -11.06 1.06 -3.44
N PRO A 79 -10.41 0.33 -4.36
CA PRO A 79 -9.54 0.97 -5.34
C PRO A 79 -10.28 1.92 -6.27
N MET A 80 -11.54 1.63 -6.65
CA MET A 80 -12.35 2.53 -7.48
C MET A 80 -12.54 3.90 -6.84
N SER A 81 -12.83 3.97 -5.54
CA SER A 81 -13.01 5.23 -4.81
C SER A 81 -11.71 6.05 -4.77
N VAL A 82 -10.58 5.41 -4.55
CA VAL A 82 -9.26 6.05 -4.53
C VAL A 82 -8.87 6.55 -5.93
N ILE A 83 -9.02 5.70 -6.95
CA ILE A 83 -8.74 6.06 -8.35
C ILE A 83 -9.55 7.29 -8.76
N ASN A 84 -10.86 7.28 -8.49
CA ASN A 84 -11.74 8.39 -8.86
C ASN A 84 -11.42 9.68 -8.09
N ASN A 85 -11.08 9.57 -6.80
CA ASN A 85 -10.81 10.74 -5.97
C ASN A 85 -9.52 11.47 -6.35
N PHE A 86 -8.50 10.72 -6.73
CA PHE A 86 -7.17 11.27 -7.06
C PHE A 86 -6.88 11.31 -8.57
N ASP A 87 -7.86 10.96 -9.41
CA ASP A 87 -7.71 10.85 -10.87
C ASP A 87 -6.49 10.02 -11.29
N LEU A 88 -6.33 8.84 -10.65
CA LEU A 88 -5.16 8.00 -10.86
C LEU A 88 -5.21 7.30 -12.22
N ASP A 89 -4.05 7.25 -12.87
CA ASP A 89 -3.83 6.36 -14.01
C ASP A 89 -3.93 4.89 -13.56
N GLN A 90 -4.97 4.19 -14.01
CA GLN A 90 -5.21 2.79 -13.67
C GLN A 90 -4.04 1.85 -14.05
N SER A 91 -3.23 2.21 -15.04
CA SER A 91 -2.05 1.44 -15.43
C SER A 91 -0.94 1.43 -14.38
N LYS A 92 -1.03 2.32 -13.38
CA LYS A 92 -0.11 2.43 -12.24
C LYS A 92 -0.66 1.80 -10.95
N VAL A 93 -1.91 1.33 -10.96
CA VAL A 93 -2.59 0.77 -9.78
C VAL A 93 -2.62 -0.74 -9.86
N ASN A 94 -2.23 -1.43 -8.77
CA ASN A 94 -2.27 -2.89 -8.63
C ASN A 94 -1.75 -3.63 -9.87
N VAL A 95 -0.60 -3.21 -10.34
CA VAL A 95 -0.03 -3.58 -11.65
C VAL A 95 0.28 -5.08 -11.83
N ASN A 96 0.22 -5.84 -10.75
CA ASN A 96 0.39 -7.30 -10.74
C ASN A 96 -0.91 -8.03 -10.34
N GLY A 97 -2.05 -7.35 -10.36
CA GLY A 97 -3.30 -7.83 -9.79
C GLY A 97 -3.37 -7.59 -8.29
N GLY A 98 -4.53 -7.75 -7.70
CA GLY A 98 -4.80 -7.46 -6.30
C GLY A 98 -5.62 -8.53 -5.60
N GLY A 99 -6.24 -8.15 -4.47
CA GLY A 99 -6.96 -9.06 -3.59
C GLY A 99 -8.13 -9.80 -4.24
N ILE A 100 -8.77 -9.23 -5.26
CA ILE A 100 -9.86 -9.89 -6.00
C ILE A 100 -9.34 -11.15 -6.70
N ALA A 101 -8.14 -11.11 -7.26
CA ALA A 101 -7.52 -12.24 -7.93
C ALA A 101 -6.74 -13.16 -6.97
N LEU A 102 -6.02 -12.56 -5.99
CA LEU A 102 -5.05 -13.25 -5.14
C LEU A 102 -5.59 -13.67 -3.78
N GLY A 103 -6.72 -13.08 -3.36
CA GLY A 103 -7.25 -13.22 -2.01
C GLY A 103 -6.81 -12.10 -1.06
N HIS A 104 -7.46 -12.06 0.11
CA HIS A 104 -7.23 -11.07 1.15
C HIS A 104 -7.05 -11.73 2.53
N PRO A 105 -5.90 -12.35 2.80
CA PRO A 105 -5.57 -12.85 4.13
C PRO A 105 -5.30 -11.66 5.05
N ILE A 106 -6.31 -11.26 5.83
CA ILE A 106 -6.37 -9.99 6.57
C ILE A 106 -5.08 -9.71 7.34
N GLY A 107 -4.55 -10.69 8.08
CA GLY A 107 -3.32 -10.55 8.87
C GLY A 107 -2.03 -10.45 8.05
N ALA A 108 -2.07 -10.82 6.76
CA ALA A 108 -0.90 -10.81 5.88
C ALA A 108 -0.95 -9.69 4.82
N SER A 109 -2.15 -9.15 4.52
CA SER A 109 -2.35 -8.28 3.37
C SER A 109 -1.46 -7.03 3.36
N GLY A 110 -1.22 -6.39 4.51
CA GLY A 110 -0.33 -5.23 4.57
C GLY A 110 1.09 -5.55 4.11
N ALA A 111 1.69 -6.60 4.66
CA ALA A 111 3.02 -7.06 4.25
C ALA A 111 3.03 -7.57 2.80
N ARG A 112 1.95 -8.24 2.37
CA ARG A 112 1.82 -8.75 1.00
C ARG A 112 1.82 -7.62 -0.03
N ILE A 113 0.95 -6.61 0.12
CA ILE A 113 0.89 -5.49 -0.84
C ILE A 113 2.21 -4.71 -0.87
N LEU A 114 2.84 -4.51 0.29
CA LEU A 114 4.12 -3.82 0.35
C LEU A 114 5.24 -4.62 -0.34
N THR A 115 5.29 -5.93 -0.17
CA THR A 115 6.21 -6.81 -0.90
C THR A 115 5.97 -6.73 -2.40
N THR A 116 4.71 -6.81 -2.84
CA THR A 116 4.34 -6.68 -4.26
C THR A 116 4.82 -5.34 -4.81
N LEU A 117 4.57 -4.23 -4.11
CA LEU A 117 4.97 -2.89 -4.51
C LEU A 117 6.49 -2.76 -4.68
N ILE A 118 7.27 -3.22 -3.69
CA ILE A 118 8.75 -3.18 -3.73
C ILE A 118 9.28 -3.85 -5.00
N TYR A 119 8.81 -5.07 -5.28
CA TYR A 119 9.28 -5.81 -6.45
C TYR A 119 8.73 -5.27 -7.77
N ALA A 120 7.52 -4.72 -7.80
CA ALA A 120 6.98 -4.01 -8.96
C ALA A 120 7.81 -2.77 -9.29
N MET A 121 8.16 -1.97 -8.27
CA MET A 121 9.04 -0.81 -8.40
C MET A 121 10.43 -1.22 -8.91
N LYS A 122 11.02 -2.29 -8.36
CA LYS A 122 12.32 -2.83 -8.80
C LYS A 122 12.28 -3.24 -10.27
N LYS A 123 11.26 -4.00 -10.67
CA LYS A 123 11.09 -4.50 -12.05
C LYS A 123 10.87 -3.37 -13.07
N ARG A 124 10.16 -2.32 -12.69
CA ARG A 124 9.81 -1.19 -13.56
C ARG A 124 10.83 -0.05 -13.53
N GLY A 125 11.82 -0.10 -12.62
CA GLY A 125 12.85 0.93 -12.47
C GLY A 125 12.31 2.27 -11.99
N VAL A 126 11.22 2.26 -11.22
CA VAL A 126 10.57 3.48 -10.70
C VAL A 126 10.98 3.76 -9.26
N LYS A 127 10.80 5.01 -8.83
CA LYS A 127 11.38 5.52 -7.59
C LYS A 127 10.46 5.42 -6.39
N ARG A 128 9.18 5.80 -6.51
CA ARG A 128 8.25 5.92 -5.37
C ARG A 128 7.01 5.08 -5.54
N GLY A 129 6.56 4.52 -4.44
CA GLY A 129 5.32 3.76 -4.40
C GLY A 129 4.54 4.03 -3.12
N LEU A 130 3.22 3.89 -3.22
CA LEU A 130 2.32 4.02 -2.09
C LEU A 130 1.50 2.75 -1.94
N ALA A 131 1.46 2.19 -0.72
CA ALA A 131 0.59 1.09 -0.35
C ALA A 131 -0.47 1.57 0.65
N THR A 132 -1.73 1.17 0.45
CA THR A 132 -2.83 1.49 1.36
C THR A 132 -3.84 0.36 1.47
N LEU A 133 -4.50 0.29 2.61
CA LEU A 133 -5.60 -0.65 2.85
C LEU A 133 -6.61 -0.06 3.82
N CYS A 134 -7.89 -0.41 3.62
CA CYS A 134 -8.97 -0.13 4.57
C CYS A 134 -8.98 -1.18 5.68
N ILE A 135 -9.59 -0.83 6.81
CA ILE A 135 -9.75 -1.66 7.99
C ILE A 135 -11.22 -1.59 8.40
N GLY A 136 -11.79 -2.71 8.81
CA GLY A 136 -13.24 -2.89 8.99
C GLY A 136 -13.93 -2.02 10.04
N GLY A 137 -13.20 -1.30 10.89
CA GLY A 137 -13.76 -0.38 11.89
C GLY A 137 -13.93 1.07 11.39
N GLY A 138 -13.72 1.32 10.09
CA GLY A 138 -13.76 2.67 9.49
C GLY A 138 -12.37 3.25 9.29
N GLU A 139 -11.32 2.50 9.62
CA GLU A 139 -9.95 2.99 9.54
C GLU A 139 -9.30 2.65 8.20
N ALA A 140 -8.15 3.27 7.96
CA ALA A 140 -7.22 2.93 6.90
C ALA A 140 -5.79 3.24 7.32
N SER A 141 -4.85 2.57 6.65
CA SER A 141 -3.43 2.86 6.77
C SER A 141 -2.83 3.11 5.39
N ALA A 142 -1.89 4.03 5.31
CA ALA A 142 -1.13 4.31 4.09
C ALA A 142 0.36 4.46 4.40
N LEU A 143 1.20 4.00 3.46
CA LEU A 143 2.65 4.00 3.60
C LEU A 143 3.29 4.34 2.24
N VAL A 144 4.21 5.29 2.24
CA VAL A 144 5.03 5.67 1.08
C VAL A 144 6.43 5.09 1.26
N ILE A 145 6.93 4.47 0.19
CA ILE A 145 8.30 3.96 0.12
C ILE A 145 9.05 4.57 -1.07
N GLU A 146 10.36 4.66 -0.92
CA GLU A 146 11.27 5.15 -1.96
C GLU A 146 12.47 4.19 -2.13
N ARG A 147 12.91 4.02 -3.38
CA ARG A 147 14.09 3.24 -3.77
C ARG A 147 15.24 4.13 -4.19
#